data_ccce0a332f18b10061de3c2b3a62d248
#
_entry.id   ccce0a332f18b10061de3c2b3a62d248
#
_cell.length_a   1.000
_cell.length_b   1.000
_cell.length_c   1.000
_cell.angle_alpha   90.00
_cell.angle_beta   90.00
_cell.angle_gamma   90.00
#
_symmetry.space_group_name_H-M   'P 1'
#
loop_
_entity.id
_entity.type
_entity.pdbx_description
1 polymer ?
#
loop_
_entity_poly.entity_id
_entity_poly.type
_entity_poly.pdbx_seq_one_letter_code
_entity_poly.pdbx_strand_id
1 'polypeptide(L)' 'MKKKEEPIRIAQIVGKWLGGGVEAVVMNYYRHLDHSKVQFDFICDDDSTNIPYDEIEKLGGKVILIPPYQKV' A
#
# COMPACT_ATOMS: atom_id res chain seq x y z
N MET A 1 -11.37 -20.86 -23.23
CA MET A 1 -10.31 -19.97 -22.99
C MET A 1 -10.21 -19.54 -21.54
N LYS A 2 -9.01 -19.58 -21.03
CA LYS A 2 -8.81 -19.27 -19.67
C LYS A 2 -8.68 -17.80 -19.46
N LYS A 3 -9.38 -17.28 -18.47
CA LYS A 3 -9.24 -15.92 -18.15
C LYS A 3 -7.96 -15.72 -17.39
N LYS A 4 -7.26 -14.64 -17.69
CA LYS A 4 -6.09 -14.31 -16.94
C LYS A 4 -6.49 -13.95 -15.51
N GLU A 5 -5.85 -14.54 -14.56
CA GLU A 5 -6.14 -14.26 -13.20
C GLU A 5 -5.51 -12.95 -12.76
N GLU A 6 -6.26 -12.18 -12.02
CA GLU A 6 -5.75 -10.95 -11.47
C GLU A 6 -5.63 -11.10 -9.98
N PRO A 7 -4.68 -10.40 -9.36
CA PRO A 7 -4.50 -10.51 -7.92
C PRO A 7 -5.68 -9.93 -7.17
N ILE A 8 -5.93 -10.48 -6.01
CA ILE A 8 -6.88 -9.90 -5.09
C ILE A 8 -6.25 -8.63 -4.53
N ARG A 9 -6.99 -7.54 -4.57
CA ARG A 9 -6.48 -6.28 -4.07
C ARG A 9 -7.05 -6.01 -2.69
N ILE A 10 -6.16 -5.73 -1.75
CA ILE A 10 -6.52 -5.49 -0.36
C ILE A 10 -6.18 -4.05 -0.01
N ALA A 11 -7.14 -3.33 0.51
CA ALA A 11 -6.89 -1.97 0.96
C ALA A 11 -6.18 -2.01 2.30
N GLN A 12 -5.00 -1.39 2.35
CA GLN A 12 -4.23 -1.27 3.58
C GLN A 12 -4.31 0.17 4.04
N ILE A 13 -5.09 0.41 5.08
CA ILE A 13 -5.28 1.76 5.58
C ILE A 13 -4.17 2.04 6.57
N VAL A 14 -3.21 2.82 6.15
CA VAL A 14 -2.02 3.06 6.94
C VAL A 14 -2.14 4.33 7.78
N GLY A 15 -2.90 5.30 7.31
CA GLY A 15 -2.96 6.59 7.95
C GLY A 15 -1.77 7.42 7.54
N LYS A 16 -1.17 8.11 8.49
CA LYS A 16 -0.04 8.96 8.16
C LYS A 16 1.24 8.14 8.10
N TRP A 17 1.88 8.17 6.95
CA TRP A 17 3.11 7.42 6.72
C TRP A 17 4.29 8.30 7.05
N LEU A 18 5.05 7.92 8.04
CA LEU A 18 6.20 8.70 8.47
C LEU A 18 7.51 7.91 8.41
N GLY A 19 7.43 6.67 7.97
CA GLY A 19 8.63 5.85 7.89
C GLY A 19 8.99 5.19 9.20
N GLY A 20 8.01 5.04 10.08
CA GLY A 20 8.26 4.43 11.39
C GLY A 20 8.19 2.92 11.36
N GLY A 21 8.13 2.34 12.57
CA GLY A 21 8.20 0.90 12.72
C GLY A 21 7.01 0.15 12.13
N VAL A 22 5.80 0.72 12.27
CA VAL A 22 4.62 0.05 11.75
C VAL A 22 4.68 -0.05 10.23
N GLU A 23 5.09 1.04 9.59
CA GLU A 23 5.19 1.04 8.13
C GLU A 23 6.26 0.09 7.65
N ALA A 24 7.34 -0.03 8.42
CA ALA A 24 8.41 -0.95 8.06
C ALA A 24 7.91 -2.40 8.12
N VAL A 25 7.08 -2.72 9.11
CA VAL A 25 6.52 -4.06 9.23
C VAL A 25 5.58 -4.34 8.06
N VAL A 26 4.73 -3.38 7.72
CA VAL A 26 3.78 -3.55 6.62
C VAL A 26 4.53 -3.75 5.31
N MET A 27 5.57 -2.95 5.07
CA MET A 27 6.34 -3.08 3.84
C MET A 27 7.10 -4.38 3.78
N ASN A 28 7.64 -4.83 4.91
CA ASN A 28 8.33 -6.11 4.93
C ASN A 28 7.37 -7.25 4.56
N TYR A 29 6.17 -7.20 5.11
CA TYR A 29 5.17 -8.19 4.79
C TYR A 29 4.80 -8.11 3.30
N TYR A 30 4.58 -6.90 2.81
CA TYR A 30 4.20 -6.70 1.41
C TYR A 30 5.27 -7.24 0.45
N ARG A 31 6.53 -6.99 0.77
CA ARG A 31 7.62 -7.44 -0.10
C ARG A 31 7.65 -8.94 -0.26
N HIS A 32 7.16 -9.69 0.73
CA HIS A 32 7.23 -11.14 0.71
C HIS A 32 5.95 -11.80 0.22
N LEU A 33 4.96 -11.03 -0.19
CA LEU A 33 3.75 -11.61 -0.75
C LEU A 33 3.97 -12.07 -2.17
N ASP A 34 3.15 -13.02 -2.58
CA ASP A 34 3.10 -13.39 -4.00
C ASP A 34 2.25 -12.36 -4.71
N HIS A 35 2.89 -11.42 -5.35
CA HIS A 35 2.20 -10.27 -5.93
C HIS A 35 1.34 -10.64 -7.14
N SER A 36 1.50 -11.84 -7.67
CA SER A 36 0.62 -12.30 -8.72
C SER A 36 -0.73 -12.74 -8.17
N LYS A 37 -0.82 -12.94 -6.86
CA LYS A 37 -2.06 -13.38 -6.23
C LYS A 37 -2.67 -12.36 -5.32
N VAL A 38 -1.85 -11.51 -4.71
CA VAL A 38 -2.33 -10.51 -3.75
C VAL A 38 -1.60 -9.21 -4.00
N GLN A 39 -2.34 -8.13 -4.01
CA GLN A 39 -1.76 -6.80 -4.12
C GLN A 39 -2.37 -5.90 -3.07
N PHE A 40 -1.62 -4.89 -2.69
CA PHE A 40 -2.10 -3.91 -1.73
C PHE A 40 -2.36 -2.58 -2.41
N ASP A 41 -3.42 -1.93 -1.98
CA ASP A 41 -3.66 -0.53 -2.27
C ASP A 41 -3.46 0.19 -0.96
N PHE A 42 -2.36 0.91 -0.85
CA PHE A 42 -2.03 1.62 0.40
C PHE A 42 -2.79 2.93 0.43
N ILE A 43 -3.62 3.09 1.46
CA ILE A 43 -4.40 4.30 1.62
C ILE A 43 -3.76 5.09 2.74
N CYS A 44 -3.22 6.24 2.39
CA CYS A 44 -2.41 7.04 3.30
C CYS A 44 -2.93 8.46 3.36
N ASP A 45 -2.69 9.12 4.48
CA ASP A 45 -2.98 10.54 4.59
C ASP A 45 -2.12 11.31 3.61
N ASP A 46 -2.66 12.37 3.05
CA ASP A 46 -1.94 13.11 2.01
C ASP A 46 -0.81 13.96 2.56
N ASP A 47 -0.68 14.09 3.89
CA ASP A 47 0.46 14.75 4.49
C ASP A 47 1.53 13.74 4.94
N SER A 48 1.47 12.53 4.43
CA SER A 48 2.48 11.52 4.71
C SER A 48 3.81 11.88 4.08
N THR A 49 4.89 11.39 4.69
CA THR A 49 6.24 11.57 4.16
C THR A 49 6.89 10.20 4.05
N ASN A 50 7.93 10.13 3.23
CA ASN A 50 8.76 8.91 3.14
C ASN A 50 8.02 7.69 2.62
N ILE A 51 6.95 7.89 1.87
CA ILE A 51 6.25 6.76 1.24
C ILE A 51 7.15 6.22 0.13
N PRO A 52 7.44 4.91 0.12
CA PRO A 52 8.31 4.34 -0.91
C PRO A 52 7.51 4.08 -2.19
N TYR A 53 7.15 5.16 -2.87
CA TYR A 53 6.30 5.07 -4.07
C TYR A 53 6.89 4.16 -5.14
N ASP A 54 8.18 4.35 -5.43
CA ASP A 54 8.79 3.61 -6.52
C ASP A 54 8.78 2.12 -6.26
N GLU A 55 9.07 1.74 -5.03
CA GLU A 55 9.08 0.33 -4.69
C GLU A 55 7.68 -0.27 -4.78
N ILE A 56 6.69 0.45 -4.25
CA ILE A 56 5.32 -0.06 -4.25
C ILE A 56 4.83 -0.22 -5.68
N GLU A 57 5.08 0.78 -6.53
CA GLU A 57 4.63 0.72 -7.90
C GLU A 57 5.34 -0.37 -8.68
N LYS A 58 6.63 -0.53 -8.42
CA LYS A 58 7.39 -1.56 -9.09
C LYS A 58 6.86 -2.95 -8.78
N LEU A 59 6.34 -3.14 -7.58
CA LEU A 59 5.77 -4.43 -7.18
C LEU A 59 4.31 -4.58 -7.61
N GLY A 60 3.72 -3.56 -8.19
CA GLY A 60 2.34 -3.62 -8.69
C GLY A 60 1.30 -3.06 -7.75
N GLY A 61 1.71 -2.48 -6.65
CA GLY A 61 0.78 -1.88 -5.71
C GLY A 61 0.41 -0.47 -6.10
N LYS A 62 -0.48 0.11 -5.33
CA LYS A 62 -0.93 1.48 -5.55
C LYS A 62 -0.89 2.24 -4.25
N VAL A 63 -0.71 3.54 -4.36
CA VAL A 63 -0.79 4.43 -3.21
C VAL A 63 -1.91 5.43 -3.49
N ILE A 64 -2.84 5.49 -2.58
CA ILE A 64 -3.99 6.40 -2.67
C ILE A 64 -3.88 7.38 -1.51
N LEU A 65 -3.80 8.65 -1.84
CA LEU A 65 -3.68 9.68 -0.82
C LEU A 65 -5.04 10.30 -0.56
N ILE A 66 -5.38 10.42 0.70
CA ILE A 66 -6.65 11.01 1.11
C ILE A 66 -6.38 12.08 2.15
N PRO A 67 -7.29 13.05 2.29
CA PRO A 67 -7.12 14.04 3.34
C PRO A 67 -7.12 13.37 4.70
N PRO A 68 -6.31 13.85 5.64
CA PRO A 68 -6.30 13.25 6.97
C PRO A 68 -7.66 13.40 7.62
N TYR A 69 -8.03 12.42 8.42
CA TYR A 69 -9.26 12.50 9.15
C TYR A 69 -9.16 13.60 10.18
N GLN A 70 -10.13 14.48 10.21
CA GLN A 70 -10.16 15.55 11.18
C GLN A 70 -11.47 15.52 11.92
N LYS A 71 -11.38 15.69 13.20
CA LYS A 71 -12.58 15.81 13.97
C LYS A 71 -13.14 17.18 13.82
N VAL A 72 -14.39 17.24 13.67
CA VAL A 72 -15.08 18.50 13.52
C VAL A 72 -15.74 18.87 14.82
#